data_299d0ecd3fae5df24dd1ed5a0d100c58
#
_entry.id   299d0ecd3fae5df24dd1ed5a0d100c58
#
_cell.length_a   1.000
_cell.length_b   1.000
_cell.length_c   1.000
_cell.angle_alpha   90.00
_cell.angle_beta   90.00
_cell.angle_gamma   90.00
#
_symmetry.space_group_name_H-M   'P 1'
#
loop_
_entity.id
_entity.type
_entity.pdbx_description
1 polymer ?
#
loop_
_entity_poly.entity_id
_entity_poly.type
_entity_poly.pdbx_seq_one_letter_code
_entity_poly.pdbx_strand_id
1 'polypeptide(L)'
;MNDFMEYDFNIDKILLACYVGKGMGMRKHTDRQGHGLAFHMSGVKTYVFDDGTKITVKPKEIIYLPKHSTYEVTSSALGDCYAINFDISEEKSFHPFAVKIKNDVAALKHFKTAKKVWEKKYHGYAMKCRAELYQIIYNMQQEYFSQYLSNDKLDIIKPAVEYIHSEYTKQLISIEDLSFMCGITPEYLRKIFKTYYGTSPVKYINELKISRAKELLASGMYSVGEAALQSGYTDLSYFSREFRKSTDTTPKDYIMMNKMQ
;
A
#
# COMPACT_ATOMS: atom_id res chain seq x y z
N MET A 1 4.53 13.90 3.44
CA MET A 1 3.99 12.54 3.24
C MET A 1 5.12 11.66 2.74
N ASN A 2 5.17 10.38 3.05
CA ASN A 2 6.30 9.53 2.62
C ASN A 2 5.95 8.90 1.26
N ASP A 3 6.55 9.42 0.20
CA ASP A 3 6.27 9.00 -1.20
C ASP A 3 6.45 7.50 -1.43
N PHE A 4 7.31 6.83 -0.66
CA PHE A 4 7.47 5.38 -0.70
C PHE A 4 6.18 4.65 -0.29
N MET A 5 5.45 5.17 0.70
CA MET A 5 4.24 4.51 1.22
C MET A 5 3.02 4.66 0.31
N GLU A 6 3.08 5.57 -0.66
CA GLU A 6 1.99 5.81 -1.62
C GLU A 6 2.31 5.26 -3.01
N TYR A 7 3.53 4.76 -3.19
CA TYR A 7 3.99 4.29 -4.49
C TYR A 7 3.46 2.89 -4.81
N ASP A 8 2.98 2.71 -6.03
CA ASP A 8 2.59 1.40 -6.56
C ASP A 8 3.82 0.72 -7.17
N PHE A 9 4.38 -0.22 -6.41
CA PHE A 9 5.65 -0.85 -6.73
C PHE A 9 5.54 -1.86 -7.86
N ASN A 10 6.39 -1.70 -8.88
CA ASN A 10 6.69 -2.74 -9.86
C ASN A 10 8.11 -3.27 -9.61
N ILE A 11 8.21 -4.38 -8.87
CA ILE A 11 9.48 -4.99 -8.49
C ILE A 11 10.03 -5.80 -9.66
N ASP A 12 11.11 -5.31 -10.27
CA ASP A 12 11.79 -5.99 -11.39
C ASP A 12 12.48 -7.26 -10.92
N LYS A 13 13.40 -7.15 -9.96
CA LYS A 13 14.16 -8.30 -9.48
C LYS A 13 14.54 -8.21 -8.00
N ILE A 14 14.73 -9.36 -7.40
CA ILE A 14 15.39 -9.49 -6.10
C ILE A 14 16.89 -9.66 -6.35
N LEU A 15 17.70 -8.86 -5.69
CA LEU A 15 19.16 -8.89 -5.78
C LEU A 15 19.76 -9.80 -4.70
N LEU A 16 19.17 -9.77 -3.50
CA LEU A 16 19.61 -10.56 -2.36
C LEU A 16 18.50 -10.63 -1.30
N ALA A 17 18.31 -11.78 -0.69
CA ALA A 17 17.58 -11.92 0.56
C ALA A 17 18.46 -12.68 1.57
N CYS A 18 18.81 -12.04 2.69
CA CYS A 18 19.80 -12.58 3.61
C CYS A 18 19.46 -12.30 5.08
N TYR A 19 20.17 -12.99 5.94
CA TYR A 19 20.28 -12.69 7.36
C TYR A 19 21.65 -12.08 7.63
N VAL A 20 21.65 -10.96 8.33
CA VAL A 20 22.85 -10.26 8.77
C VAL A 20 22.98 -10.47 10.27
N GLY A 21 23.93 -11.31 10.67
CA GLY A 21 24.18 -11.64 12.07
C GLY A 21 24.74 -10.47 12.88
N LYS A 22 24.87 -10.69 14.17
CA LYS A 22 25.45 -9.73 15.10
C LYS A 22 26.89 -9.40 14.69
N GLY A 23 27.07 -8.19 14.16
CA GLY A 23 28.39 -7.69 13.79
C GLY A 23 28.74 -6.44 14.59
N MET A 24 30.01 -6.30 14.93
CA MET A 24 30.56 -5.09 15.52
C MET A 24 31.24 -4.22 14.47
N GLY A 25 31.26 -2.92 14.74
CA GLY A 25 32.04 -1.92 14.01
C GLY A 25 31.26 -1.07 13.03
N MET A 26 31.96 -0.06 12.54
CA MET A 26 31.49 0.83 11.50
C MET A 26 31.58 0.11 10.15
N ARG A 27 30.49 0.16 9.37
CA ARG A 27 30.48 -0.35 7.99
C ARG A 27 30.07 0.79 7.07
N LYS A 28 30.88 1.02 6.06
CA LYS A 28 30.55 1.97 4.99
C LYS A 28 29.97 1.22 3.80
N HIS A 29 28.90 1.75 3.26
CA HIS A 29 28.29 1.30 2.01
C HIS A 29 28.35 2.48 1.03
N THR A 30 28.91 2.26 -0.14
CA THR A 30 29.08 3.28 -1.18
C THR A 30 28.28 2.85 -2.40
N ASP A 31 27.49 3.77 -2.95
CA ASP A 31 26.72 3.58 -4.19
C ASP A 31 25.97 2.24 -4.22
N ARG A 32 24.94 2.10 -3.36
CA ARG A 32 24.13 0.88 -3.33
C ARG A 32 23.56 0.53 -4.71
N GLN A 33 23.76 -0.71 -5.11
CA GLN A 33 23.32 -1.21 -6.42
C GLN A 33 21.82 -1.55 -6.49
N GLY A 34 21.07 -1.37 -5.42
CA GLY A 34 19.63 -1.60 -5.39
C GLY A 34 19.00 -1.04 -4.11
N HIS A 35 17.69 -0.97 -4.12
CA HIS A 35 16.90 -0.64 -2.94
C HIS A 35 17.02 -1.73 -1.88
N GLY A 36 16.83 -1.39 -0.61
CA GLY A 36 16.86 -2.37 0.47
C GLY A 36 15.81 -2.11 1.53
N LEU A 37 15.22 -3.19 2.02
CA LEU A 37 14.45 -3.21 3.26
C LEU A 37 15.16 -4.12 4.26
N ALA A 38 15.39 -3.64 5.48
CA ALA A 38 15.97 -4.45 6.54
C ALA A 38 15.15 -4.39 7.83
N PHE A 39 14.66 -5.55 8.27
CA PHE A 39 13.94 -5.72 9.52
C PHE A 39 14.91 -6.02 10.65
N HIS A 40 15.01 -5.12 11.62
CA HIS A 40 15.89 -5.24 12.78
C HIS A 40 15.23 -6.09 13.88
N MET A 41 15.86 -7.20 14.23
CA MET A 41 15.39 -8.09 15.28
C MET A 41 15.91 -7.71 16.66
N SER A 42 17.16 -7.25 16.70
CA SER A 42 17.83 -6.86 17.95
C SER A 42 18.86 -5.77 17.71
N GLY A 43 19.36 -5.18 18.78
CA GLY A 43 20.36 -4.13 18.77
C GLY A 43 19.83 -2.76 18.34
N VAL A 44 20.74 -1.79 18.29
CA VAL A 44 20.45 -0.42 17.85
C VAL A 44 21.53 -0.01 16.86
N LYS A 45 21.13 0.36 15.66
CA LYS A 45 22.03 0.80 14.60
C LYS A 45 21.70 2.22 14.15
N THR A 46 22.72 3.02 13.89
CA THR A 46 22.58 4.36 13.33
C THR A 46 23.18 4.38 11.93
N TYR A 47 22.39 4.82 10.97
CA TYR A 47 22.76 5.03 9.57
C TYR A 47 22.97 6.52 9.36
N VAL A 48 24.14 6.89 8.86
CA VAL A 48 24.50 8.28 8.56
C VAL A 48 24.77 8.35 7.07
N PHE A 49 23.89 9.00 6.34
CA PHE A 49 23.99 9.18 4.89
C PHE A 49 24.91 10.36 4.54
N ASP A 50 25.42 10.37 3.33
CA ASP A 50 26.34 11.40 2.83
C ASP A 50 25.69 12.80 2.68
N ASP A 51 24.34 12.85 2.57
CA ASP A 51 23.57 14.09 2.63
C ASP A 51 23.38 14.65 4.06
N GLY A 52 23.94 13.98 5.06
CA GLY A 52 23.80 14.33 6.48
C GLY A 52 22.58 13.73 7.17
N THR A 53 21.69 13.05 6.44
CA THR A 53 20.54 12.36 7.04
C THR A 53 21.01 11.30 8.03
N LYS A 54 20.41 11.29 9.22
CA LYS A 54 20.76 10.35 10.29
C LYS A 54 19.53 9.61 10.78
N ILE A 55 19.55 8.27 10.68
CA ILE A 55 18.44 7.40 11.06
C ILE A 55 18.93 6.36 12.08
N THR A 56 18.32 6.35 13.25
CA THR A 56 18.57 5.33 14.28
C THR A 56 17.45 4.30 14.25
N VAL A 57 17.81 3.04 14.09
CA VAL A 57 16.90 1.91 13.95
C VAL A 57 16.97 1.02 15.17
N LYS A 58 15.82 0.72 15.74
CA LYS A 58 15.61 -0.11 16.93
C LYS A 58 15.01 -1.48 16.57
N PRO A 59 14.96 -2.43 17.50
CA PRO A 59 14.25 -3.69 17.28
C PRO A 59 12.78 -3.49 16.86
N LYS A 60 12.32 -4.35 15.94
CA LYS A 60 10.97 -4.32 15.34
C LYS A 60 10.73 -3.15 14.39
N GLU A 61 11.79 -2.51 13.92
CA GLU A 61 11.71 -1.48 12.88
C GLU A 61 12.27 -2.03 11.57
N ILE A 62 11.68 -1.53 10.47
CA ILE A 62 12.18 -1.74 9.12
C ILE A 62 12.80 -0.43 8.66
N ILE A 63 14.04 -0.50 8.19
CA ILE A 63 14.68 0.62 7.48
C ILE A 63 14.58 0.38 5.97
N TYR A 64 14.26 1.45 5.25
CA TYR A 64 14.40 1.52 3.82
C TYR A 64 15.71 2.24 3.46
N LEU A 65 16.45 1.63 2.54
CA LEU A 65 17.74 2.09 2.04
C LEU A 65 17.63 2.32 0.53
N PRO A 66 17.74 3.57 0.05
CA PRO A 66 17.63 3.88 -1.37
C PRO A 66 18.76 3.26 -2.23
N LYS A 67 18.45 2.94 -3.48
CA LYS A 67 19.45 2.69 -4.52
C LYS A 67 20.31 3.95 -4.70
N HIS A 68 21.58 3.79 -5.03
CA HIS A 68 22.61 4.83 -5.17
C HIS A 68 22.95 5.61 -3.89
N SER A 69 22.41 5.20 -2.72
CA SER A 69 22.78 5.84 -1.47
C SER A 69 24.14 5.38 -0.97
N THR A 70 24.86 6.33 -0.37
CA THR A 70 26.11 6.11 0.36
C THR A 70 25.86 6.44 1.83
N TYR A 71 26.25 5.53 2.72
CA TYR A 71 26.04 5.73 4.16
C TYR A 71 27.02 4.90 4.99
N GLU A 72 27.18 5.31 6.23
CA GLU A 72 27.91 4.58 7.27
C GLU A 72 26.94 4.04 8.32
N VAL A 73 27.20 2.81 8.80
CA VAL A 73 26.40 2.18 9.84
C VAL A 73 27.25 1.97 11.07
N THR A 74 26.79 2.52 12.20
CA THR A 74 27.38 2.30 13.52
C THR A 74 26.39 1.56 14.40
N SER A 75 26.89 0.73 15.30
CA SER A 75 26.05 -0.03 16.24
C SER A 75 26.38 0.38 17.67
N SER A 76 25.41 0.93 18.39
CA SER A 76 25.51 1.20 19.83
C SER A 76 25.16 -0.03 20.66
N ALA A 77 24.43 -0.98 20.10
CA ALA A 77 24.17 -2.30 20.66
C ALA A 77 24.18 -3.34 19.54
N LEU A 78 24.83 -4.48 19.81
CA LEU A 78 24.91 -5.58 18.84
C LEU A 78 23.52 -6.07 18.45
N GLY A 79 23.31 -6.20 17.16
CA GLY A 79 22.02 -6.61 16.63
C GLY A 79 22.09 -7.29 15.27
N ASP A 80 21.04 -8.00 15.00
CA ASP A 80 20.84 -8.77 13.78
C ASP A 80 19.61 -8.28 13.01
N CYS A 81 19.60 -8.54 11.73
CA CYS A 81 18.48 -8.18 10.87
C CYS A 81 18.34 -9.17 9.71
N TYR A 82 17.13 -9.25 9.17
CA TYR A 82 16.88 -9.80 7.85
C TYR A 82 16.82 -8.66 6.84
N ALA A 83 17.39 -8.86 5.66
CA ALA A 83 17.40 -7.84 4.61
C ALA A 83 17.00 -8.44 3.27
N ILE A 84 16.30 -7.64 2.48
CA ILE A 84 15.98 -7.92 1.07
C ILE A 84 16.43 -6.72 0.25
N ASN A 85 17.31 -6.98 -0.72
CA ASN A 85 17.74 -6.00 -1.71
C ASN A 85 17.03 -6.29 -3.03
N PHE A 86 16.51 -5.26 -3.67
CA PHE A 86 15.67 -5.38 -4.86
C PHE A 86 15.86 -4.19 -5.79
N ASP A 87 15.38 -4.35 -7.02
CA ASP A 87 15.28 -3.28 -8.01
C ASP A 87 13.83 -3.12 -8.42
N ILE A 88 13.47 -1.91 -8.86
CA ILE A 88 12.16 -1.55 -9.38
C ILE A 88 12.28 -1.17 -10.84
N SER A 89 11.19 -1.33 -11.61
CA SER A 89 11.22 -1.12 -13.07
C SER A 89 11.42 0.33 -13.47
N GLU A 90 11.09 1.26 -12.59
CA GLU A 90 11.27 2.69 -12.83
C GLU A 90 12.49 3.22 -12.07
N GLU A 91 13.25 4.12 -12.67
CA GLU A 91 14.29 4.88 -11.95
C GLU A 91 13.63 5.91 -11.03
N LYS A 92 13.24 5.47 -9.84
CA LYS A 92 12.68 6.33 -8.80
C LYS A 92 13.49 6.21 -7.51
N SER A 93 13.84 7.36 -6.94
CA SER A 93 14.50 7.43 -5.65
C SER A 93 13.53 7.94 -4.59
N PHE A 94 13.62 7.38 -3.39
CA PHE A 94 12.88 7.81 -2.21
C PHE A 94 13.86 8.19 -1.12
N HIS A 95 13.46 9.08 -0.21
CA HIS A 95 14.28 9.38 0.97
C HIS A 95 14.37 8.16 1.89
N PRO A 96 15.53 7.91 2.53
CA PRO A 96 15.65 6.86 3.51
C PRO A 96 14.76 7.13 4.73
N PHE A 97 14.17 6.08 5.30
CA PHE A 97 13.35 6.19 6.50
C PHE A 97 13.38 4.89 7.30
N ALA A 98 12.98 4.96 8.57
CA ALA A 98 12.69 3.79 9.38
C ALA A 98 11.25 3.86 9.88
N VAL A 99 10.59 2.71 9.95
CA VAL A 99 9.21 2.57 10.42
C VAL A 99 9.11 1.42 11.41
N LYS A 100 8.40 1.66 12.51
CA LYS A 100 8.07 0.61 13.48
C LYS A 100 6.88 -0.19 12.99
N ILE A 101 6.99 -1.52 13.05
CA ILE A 101 5.94 -2.44 12.61
C ILE A 101 5.21 -2.99 13.84
N LYS A 102 3.88 -2.82 13.89
CA LYS A 102 3.03 -3.37 14.97
C LYS A 102 2.94 -4.89 14.87
N ASN A 103 2.65 -5.40 13.68
CA ASN A 103 2.61 -6.84 13.42
C ASN A 103 4.00 -7.36 13.00
N ASP A 104 4.94 -7.28 13.93
CA ASP A 104 6.34 -7.70 13.74
C ASP A 104 6.48 -9.20 13.44
N VAL A 105 5.58 -10.04 13.95
CA VAL A 105 5.57 -11.48 13.72
C VAL A 105 5.29 -11.79 12.25
N ALA A 106 4.29 -11.14 11.64
CA ALA A 106 3.97 -11.32 10.23
C ALA A 106 5.10 -10.80 9.34
N ALA A 107 5.60 -9.59 9.60
CA ALA A 107 6.72 -9.03 8.86
C ALA A 107 7.95 -9.96 8.90
N LEU A 108 8.35 -10.42 10.09
CA LEU A 108 9.47 -11.34 10.26
C LEU A 108 9.28 -12.66 9.51
N LYS A 109 8.06 -13.19 9.48
CA LYS A 109 7.74 -14.42 8.72
C LYS A 109 8.07 -14.25 7.24
N HIS A 110 7.68 -13.12 6.63
CA HIS A 110 7.93 -12.83 5.22
C HIS A 110 9.43 -12.67 4.93
N PHE A 111 10.17 -11.94 5.76
CA PHE A 111 11.64 -11.83 5.64
C PHE A 111 12.34 -13.18 5.76
N LYS A 112 11.97 -14.00 6.75
CA LYS A 112 12.53 -15.35 6.93
C LYS A 112 12.23 -16.26 5.74
N THR A 113 11.01 -16.19 5.22
CA THR A 113 10.61 -16.98 4.05
C THR A 113 11.40 -16.57 2.83
N ALA A 114 11.51 -15.26 2.54
CA ALA A 114 12.30 -14.76 1.42
C ALA A 114 13.76 -15.23 1.51
N LYS A 115 14.41 -15.10 2.68
CA LYS A 115 15.77 -15.58 2.92
C LYS A 115 15.89 -17.08 2.65
N LYS A 116 15.02 -17.91 3.22
CA LYS A 116 15.03 -19.36 3.05
C LYS A 116 14.87 -19.77 1.59
N VAL A 117 13.95 -19.14 0.88
CA VAL A 117 13.68 -19.41 -0.54
C VAL A 117 14.85 -18.97 -1.40
N TRP A 118 15.43 -17.80 -1.12
CA TRP A 118 16.62 -17.29 -1.81
C TRP A 118 17.82 -18.21 -1.69
N GLU A 119 18.10 -18.75 -0.51
CA GLU A 119 19.22 -19.66 -0.30
C GLU A 119 19.05 -21.00 -1.02
N LYS A 120 17.82 -21.52 -1.03
CA LYS A 120 17.55 -22.83 -1.64
C LYS A 120 17.49 -22.80 -3.16
N LYS A 121 17.14 -21.66 -3.74
CA LYS A 121 17.02 -21.43 -5.20
C LYS A 121 16.22 -22.50 -5.96
N TYR A 122 15.19 -23.06 -5.33
CA TYR A 122 14.28 -23.98 -6.02
C TYR A 122 13.56 -23.28 -7.17
N HIS A 123 13.01 -24.06 -8.08
CA HIS A 123 12.25 -23.53 -9.21
C HIS A 123 11.20 -22.50 -8.72
N GLY A 124 11.14 -21.32 -9.36
CA GLY A 124 10.26 -20.22 -8.99
C GLY A 124 10.71 -19.39 -7.78
N TYR A 125 11.91 -19.60 -7.23
CA TYR A 125 12.40 -18.89 -6.05
C TYR A 125 12.35 -17.35 -6.19
N ALA A 126 12.68 -16.83 -7.37
CA ALA A 126 12.67 -15.39 -7.62
C ALA A 126 11.24 -14.79 -7.54
N MET A 127 10.26 -15.51 -8.12
CA MET A 127 8.84 -15.12 -8.01
C MET A 127 8.37 -15.17 -6.55
N LYS A 128 8.74 -16.22 -5.82
CA LYS A 128 8.36 -16.36 -4.41
C LYS A 128 8.99 -15.27 -3.54
N CYS A 129 10.25 -14.90 -3.78
CA CYS A 129 10.88 -13.79 -3.07
C CYS A 129 10.21 -12.45 -3.37
N ARG A 130 9.80 -12.18 -4.63
CA ARG A 130 9.02 -11.00 -4.99
C ARG A 130 7.68 -10.96 -4.27
N ALA A 131 6.97 -12.08 -4.23
CA ALA A 131 5.70 -12.17 -3.51
C ALA A 131 5.85 -11.86 -2.02
N GLU A 132 6.91 -12.36 -1.36
CA GLU A 132 7.19 -12.03 0.04
C GLU A 132 7.53 -10.54 0.22
N LEU A 133 8.28 -9.94 -0.71
CA LEU A 133 8.59 -8.51 -0.66
C LEU A 133 7.33 -7.64 -0.85
N TYR A 134 6.44 -8.01 -1.77
CA TYR A 134 5.15 -7.32 -1.91
C TYR A 134 4.31 -7.39 -0.63
N GLN A 135 4.30 -8.53 0.07
CA GLN A 135 3.60 -8.65 1.35
C GLN A 135 4.22 -7.76 2.44
N ILE A 136 5.55 -7.63 2.46
CA ILE A 136 6.23 -6.73 3.40
C ILE A 136 5.84 -5.28 3.11
N ILE A 137 5.94 -4.84 1.85
CA ILE A 137 5.59 -3.47 1.45
C ILE A 137 4.11 -3.18 1.72
N TYR A 138 3.21 -4.09 1.34
CA TYR A 138 1.78 -3.97 1.62
C TYR A 138 1.51 -3.77 3.12
N ASN A 139 2.11 -4.59 3.99
CA ASN A 139 1.93 -4.46 5.43
C ASN A 139 2.49 -3.12 5.96
N MET A 140 3.63 -2.67 5.43
CA MET A 140 4.19 -1.36 5.78
C MET A 140 3.25 -0.21 5.38
N GLN A 141 2.69 -0.26 4.17
CA GLN A 141 1.72 0.73 3.70
C GLN A 141 0.46 0.71 4.56
N GLN A 142 -0.13 -0.47 4.82
CA GLN A 142 -1.32 -0.58 5.68
C GLN A 142 -1.09 -0.01 7.08
N GLU A 143 0.05 -0.31 7.70
CA GLU A 143 0.38 0.24 9.01
C GLU A 143 0.64 1.75 8.98
N TYR A 144 1.35 2.23 7.95
CA TYR A 144 1.59 3.66 7.77
C TYR A 144 0.26 4.41 7.65
N PHE A 145 -0.62 3.97 6.76
CA PHE A 145 -1.93 4.59 6.58
C PHE A 145 -2.77 4.48 7.84
N SER A 146 -2.75 3.35 8.56
CA SER A 146 -3.48 3.21 9.82
C SER A 146 -2.97 4.13 10.91
N GLN A 147 -1.67 4.41 10.97
CA GLN A 147 -1.07 5.32 11.94
C GLN A 147 -1.25 6.80 11.55
N TYR A 148 -1.16 7.10 10.26
CA TYR A 148 -1.39 8.44 9.73
C TYR A 148 -2.87 8.83 9.81
N LEU A 149 -3.75 7.84 9.69
CA LEU A 149 -5.20 7.95 9.82
C LEU A 149 -5.68 7.77 11.27
N SER A 150 -4.82 7.43 12.23
CA SER A 150 -5.16 7.42 13.67
C SER A 150 -5.32 8.85 14.24
N ASN A 151 -6.10 9.67 13.55
CA ASN A 151 -6.87 10.73 14.17
C ASN A 151 -8.10 10.04 14.74
N ASP A 152 -8.42 10.26 16.03
CA ASP A 152 -9.61 9.71 16.72
C ASP A 152 -10.89 9.75 15.86
N LYS A 153 -10.95 10.69 14.91
CA LYS A 153 -12.08 10.90 14.01
C LYS A 153 -12.21 9.88 12.88
N LEU A 154 -11.11 9.31 12.37
CA LEU A 154 -11.17 8.27 11.33
C LEU A 154 -11.52 6.92 11.92
N ASP A 155 -11.04 6.62 13.13
CA ASP A 155 -11.45 5.40 13.83
C ASP A 155 -12.96 5.40 14.08
N ILE A 156 -13.57 6.57 14.31
CA ILE A 156 -15.01 6.72 14.43
C ILE A 156 -15.75 6.26 13.17
N ILE A 157 -15.29 6.63 11.97
CA ILE A 157 -15.99 6.30 10.72
C ILE A 157 -15.50 5.01 10.05
N LYS A 158 -14.50 4.34 10.61
CA LYS A 158 -13.97 3.08 10.09
C LYS A 158 -15.05 2.01 9.87
N PRO A 159 -15.99 1.76 10.81
CA PRO A 159 -17.09 0.81 10.58
C PRO A 159 -17.94 1.16 9.35
N ALA A 160 -18.23 2.46 9.14
CA ALA A 160 -18.98 2.92 7.97
C ALA A 160 -18.22 2.69 6.66
N VAL A 161 -16.92 2.94 6.64
CA VAL A 161 -16.07 2.74 5.46
C VAL A 161 -15.96 1.26 5.12
N GLU A 162 -15.73 0.39 6.10
CA GLU A 162 -15.68 -1.06 5.92
C GLU A 162 -17.02 -1.59 5.39
N TYR A 163 -18.12 -1.11 5.93
CA TYR A 163 -19.47 -1.46 5.47
C TYR A 163 -19.72 -1.01 4.02
N ILE A 164 -19.34 0.23 3.67
CA ILE A 164 -19.42 0.72 2.29
C ILE A 164 -18.67 -0.23 1.35
N HIS A 165 -17.41 -0.56 1.65
CA HIS A 165 -16.61 -1.43 0.79
C HIS A 165 -17.18 -2.85 0.63
N SER A 166 -17.85 -3.37 1.65
CA SER A 166 -18.46 -4.71 1.57
C SER A 166 -19.83 -4.74 0.87
N GLU A 167 -20.56 -3.62 0.87
CA GLU A 167 -21.96 -3.60 0.49
C GLU A 167 -22.33 -2.69 -0.69
N TYR A 168 -21.43 -1.82 -1.18
CA TYR A 168 -21.76 -0.78 -2.17
C TYR A 168 -22.34 -1.31 -3.49
N THR A 169 -22.06 -2.57 -3.85
CA THR A 169 -22.62 -3.19 -5.05
C THR A 169 -23.89 -3.99 -4.80
N LYS A 170 -24.21 -4.32 -3.54
CA LYS A 170 -25.26 -5.27 -3.20
C LYS A 170 -26.58 -4.62 -2.79
N GLN A 171 -26.50 -3.45 -2.16
CA GLN A 171 -27.66 -2.78 -1.61
C GLN A 171 -27.52 -1.26 -1.58
N LEU A 172 -28.65 -0.58 -1.37
CA LEU A 172 -28.65 0.84 -1.08
C LEU A 172 -28.09 1.08 0.32
N ILE A 173 -27.16 2.00 0.43
CA ILE A 173 -26.54 2.38 1.69
C ILE A 173 -27.06 3.76 2.08
N SER A 174 -27.73 3.83 3.22
CA SER A 174 -28.24 5.11 3.76
C SER A 174 -27.18 5.79 4.63
N ILE A 175 -27.20 7.11 4.67
CA ILE A 175 -26.30 7.87 5.54
C ILE A 175 -26.68 7.68 7.01
N GLU A 176 -27.95 7.49 7.27
CA GLU A 176 -28.53 7.23 8.58
C GLU A 176 -27.96 5.94 9.17
N ASP A 177 -27.92 4.85 8.39
CA ASP A 177 -27.34 3.56 8.82
C ASP A 177 -25.84 3.70 9.09
N LEU A 178 -25.11 4.37 8.20
CA LEU A 178 -23.69 4.62 8.38
C LEU A 178 -23.38 5.43 9.64
N SER A 179 -24.19 6.46 9.89
CA SER A 179 -24.00 7.31 11.08
C SER A 179 -24.36 6.57 12.36
N PHE A 180 -25.41 5.74 12.32
CA PHE A 180 -25.80 4.88 13.44
C PHE A 180 -24.68 3.88 13.79
N MET A 181 -24.09 3.19 12.79
CA MET A 181 -22.97 2.27 12.99
C MET A 181 -21.76 2.94 13.67
N CYS A 182 -21.57 4.22 13.40
CA CYS A 182 -20.45 4.98 13.95
C CYS A 182 -20.78 5.68 15.28
N GLY A 183 -22.03 5.62 15.76
CA GLY A 183 -22.49 6.31 16.97
C GLY A 183 -22.41 7.85 16.87
N ILE A 184 -22.61 8.40 15.68
CA ILE A 184 -22.50 9.84 15.40
C ILE A 184 -23.70 10.34 14.60
N THR A 185 -23.85 11.67 14.47
CA THR A 185 -24.92 12.25 13.64
C THR A 185 -24.56 12.21 12.14
N PRO A 186 -25.57 12.18 11.24
CA PRO A 186 -25.34 12.24 9.79
C PRO A 186 -24.52 13.47 9.33
N GLU A 187 -24.71 14.61 9.98
CA GLU A 187 -23.97 15.85 9.69
C GLU A 187 -22.50 15.70 10.04
N TYR A 188 -22.21 15.09 11.19
CA TYR A 188 -20.83 14.87 11.63
C TYR A 188 -20.11 13.84 10.76
N LEU A 189 -20.82 12.76 10.35
CA LEU A 189 -20.32 11.80 9.37
C LEU A 189 -19.93 12.50 8.05
N ARG A 190 -20.81 13.33 7.47
CA ARG A 190 -20.52 14.10 6.25
C ARG A 190 -19.31 15.01 6.42
N LYS A 191 -19.18 15.67 7.56
CA LYS A 191 -18.05 16.55 7.86
C LYS A 191 -16.73 15.77 7.89
N ILE A 192 -16.69 14.61 8.56
CA ILE A 192 -15.49 13.76 8.63
C ILE A 192 -15.14 13.25 7.23
N PHE A 193 -16.11 12.71 6.48
CA PHE A 193 -15.86 12.24 5.11
C PHE A 193 -15.29 13.33 4.21
N LYS A 194 -15.85 14.56 4.27
CA LYS A 194 -15.32 15.67 3.49
C LYS A 194 -13.90 16.06 3.90
N THR A 195 -13.58 15.97 5.18
CA THR A 195 -12.23 16.28 5.70
C THR A 195 -11.18 15.27 5.25
N TYR A 196 -11.51 13.97 5.26
CA TYR A 196 -10.54 12.90 5.04
C TYR A 196 -10.55 12.32 3.62
N TYR A 197 -11.72 12.25 2.99
CA TYR A 197 -11.90 11.74 1.63
C TYR A 197 -12.13 12.83 0.57
N GLY A 198 -12.17 14.10 0.98
CA GLY A 198 -12.41 15.24 0.09
C GLY A 198 -13.84 15.31 -0.46
N THR A 199 -14.71 14.34 -0.10
CA THR A 199 -16.03 14.16 -0.71
C THR A 199 -17.07 13.74 0.32
N SER A 200 -18.36 13.72 -0.07
CA SER A 200 -19.43 13.19 0.80
C SER A 200 -19.50 11.67 0.72
N PRO A 201 -20.06 10.97 1.75
CA PRO A 201 -20.23 9.52 1.70
C PRO A 201 -20.99 9.03 0.46
N VAL A 202 -22.06 9.71 0.06
CA VAL A 202 -22.83 9.35 -1.15
C VAL A 202 -21.99 9.47 -2.41
N LYS A 203 -21.22 10.54 -2.54
CA LYS A 203 -20.35 10.73 -3.70
C LYS A 203 -19.23 9.70 -3.69
N TYR A 204 -18.65 9.39 -2.55
CA TYR A 204 -17.66 8.33 -2.37
C TYR A 204 -18.19 6.95 -2.83
N ILE A 205 -19.41 6.58 -2.41
CA ILE A 205 -20.06 5.34 -2.87
C ILE A 205 -20.25 5.35 -4.39
N ASN A 206 -20.69 6.46 -4.96
CA ASN A 206 -20.86 6.57 -6.41
C ASN A 206 -19.53 6.46 -7.15
N GLU A 207 -18.44 7.04 -6.64
CA GLU A 207 -17.10 6.91 -7.22
C GLU A 207 -16.62 5.47 -7.20
N LEU A 208 -16.86 4.73 -6.12
CA LEU A 208 -16.55 3.28 -6.06
C LEU A 208 -17.35 2.49 -7.11
N LYS A 209 -18.66 2.75 -7.24
CA LYS A 209 -19.52 2.10 -8.24
C LYS A 209 -19.05 2.39 -9.67
N ILE A 210 -18.69 3.63 -9.97
CA ILE A 210 -18.18 3.99 -11.31
C ILE A 210 -16.79 3.38 -11.55
N SER A 211 -15.91 3.36 -10.57
CA SER A 211 -14.61 2.68 -10.69
C SER A 211 -14.79 1.20 -11.02
N ARG A 212 -15.68 0.52 -10.30
CA ARG A 212 -16.02 -0.87 -10.58
C ARG A 212 -16.59 -1.08 -11.98
N ALA A 213 -17.48 -0.19 -12.43
CA ALA A 213 -18.03 -0.25 -13.78
C ALA A 213 -16.95 -0.09 -14.85
N LYS A 214 -16.00 0.82 -14.64
CA LYS A 214 -14.85 1.00 -15.56
C LYS A 214 -14.01 -0.27 -15.70
N GLU A 215 -13.70 -0.93 -14.58
CA GLU A 215 -12.96 -2.19 -14.59
C GLU A 215 -13.70 -3.28 -15.38
N LEU A 216 -15.01 -3.44 -15.13
CA LEU A 216 -15.84 -4.43 -15.82
C LEU A 216 -15.95 -4.16 -17.32
N LEU A 217 -16.17 -2.89 -17.72
CA LEU A 217 -16.25 -2.50 -19.13
C LEU A 217 -14.90 -2.64 -19.84
N ALA A 218 -13.81 -2.26 -19.19
CA ALA A 218 -12.46 -2.40 -19.75
C ALA A 218 -12.04 -3.86 -19.94
N SER A 219 -12.56 -4.79 -19.11
CA SER A 219 -12.28 -6.22 -19.26
C SER A 219 -12.83 -6.81 -20.58
N GLY A 220 -13.78 -6.16 -21.22
CA GLY A 220 -14.47 -6.64 -22.42
C GLY A 220 -15.39 -7.85 -22.21
N MET A 221 -15.52 -8.34 -20.97
CA MET A 221 -16.32 -9.53 -20.64
C MET A 221 -17.79 -9.21 -20.31
N TYR A 222 -18.10 -7.93 -20.07
CA TYR A 222 -19.41 -7.50 -19.62
C TYR A 222 -20.05 -6.51 -20.60
N SER A 223 -21.34 -6.68 -20.87
CA SER A 223 -22.17 -5.68 -21.51
C SER A 223 -22.37 -4.47 -20.60
N VAL A 224 -22.82 -3.34 -21.18
CA VAL A 224 -23.14 -2.12 -20.41
C VAL A 224 -24.16 -2.40 -19.30
N GLY A 225 -25.20 -3.20 -19.60
CA GLY A 225 -26.22 -3.57 -18.63
C GLY A 225 -25.68 -4.44 -17.48
N GLU A 226 -24.87 -5.43 -17.81
CA GLU A 226 -24.24 -6.31 -16.80
C GLU A 226 -23.25 -5.52 -15.91
N ALA A 227 -22.41 -4.66 -16.52
CA ALA A 227 -21.50 -3.82 -15.77
C ALA A 227 -22.23 -2.86 -14.83
N ALA A 228 -23.34 -2.27 -15.26
CA ALA A 228 -24.21 -1.45 -14.41
C ALA A 228 -24.73 -2.24 -13.20
N LEU A 229 -25.32 -3.41 -13.45
CA LEU A 229 -25.88 -4.28 -12.40
C LEU A 229 -24.81 -4.75 -11.42
N GLN A 230 -23.67 -5.24 -11.91
CA GLN A 230 -22.55 -5.72 -11.10
C GLN A 230 -21.84 -4.60 -10.30
N SER A 231 -22.08 -3.34 -10.70
CA SER A 231 -21.60 -2.16 -9.98
C SER A 231 -22.64 -1.58 -9.02
N GLY A 232 -23.79 -2.25 -8.84
CA GLY A 232 -24.84 -1.88 -7.89
C GLY A 232 -25.78 -0.80 -8.40
N TYR A 233 -25.96 -0.68 -9.74
CA TYR A 233 -26.99 0.18 -10.34
C TYR A 233 -28.17 -0.67 -10.79
N THR A 234 -29.37 -0.31 -10.36
CA THR A 234 -30.63 -0.94 -10.76
C THR A 234 -31.27 -0.25 -11.97
N ASP A 235 -30.93 1.01 -12.22
CA ASP A 235 -31.43 1.81 -13.35
C ASP A 235 -30.28 2.12 -14.33
N LEU A 236 -30.39 1.59 -15.53
CA LEU A 236 -29.39 1.75 -16.59
C LEU A 236 -29.30 3.18 -17.12
N SER A 237 -30.41 3.93 -17.11
CA SER A 237 -30.45 5.33 -17.55
C SER A 237 -29.75 6.22 -16.54
N TYR A 238 -29.98 5.98 -15.25
CA TYR A 238 -29.30 6.67 -14.17
C TYR A 238 -27.79 6.33 -14.20
N PHE A 239 -27.43 5.05 -14.33
CA PHE A 239 -26.04 4.62 -14.48
C PHE A 239 -25.34 5.36 -15.62
N SER A 240 -25.95 5.38 -16.83
CA SER A 240 -25.32 5.99 -18.00
C SER A 240 -25.06 7.50 -17.82
N ARG A 241 -25.95 8.19 -17.12
CA ARG A 241 -25.76 9.62 -16.76
C ARG A 241 -24.62 9.82 -15.77
N GLU A 242 -24.60 9.04 -14.68
CA GLU A 242 -23.53 9.14 -13.66
C GLU A 242 -22.18 8.73 -14.22
N PHE A 243 -22.14 7.68 -15.06
CA PHE A 243 -20.92 7.25 -15.74
C PHE A 243 -20.36 8.35 -16.64
N ARG A 244 -21.20 8.95 -17.50
CA ARG A 244 -20.78 10.05 -18.37
C ARG A 244 -20.33 11.27 -17.58
N LYS A 245 -21.01 11.62 -16.50
CA LYS A 245 -20.64 12.73 -15.62
C LYS A 245 -19.26 12.52 -14.97
N SER A 246 -18.91 11.28 -14.67
CA SER A 246 -17.64 10.93 -14.00
C SER A 246 -16.47 10.71 -14.97
N THR A 247 -16.75 10.32 -16.24
CA THR A 247 -15.73 9.89 -17.21
C THR A 247 -15.70 10.75 -18.47
N ASP A 248 -16.60 11.70 -18.61
CA ASP A 248 -16.85 12.51 -19.82
C ASP A 248 -17.21 11.72 -21.09
N THR A 249 -17.38 10.37 -20.96
CA THR A 249 -17.70 9.48 -22.06
C THR A 249 -18.91 8.60 -21.72
N THR A 250 -19.61 8.08 -22.76
CA THR A 250 -20.66 7.10 -22.49
C THR A 250 -20.04 5.72 -22.17
N PRO A 251 -20.75 4.83 -21.43
CA PRO A 251 -20.26 3.47 -21.19
C PRO A 251 -19.94 2.71 -22.46
N LYS A 252 -20.69 2.94 -23.55
CA LYS A 252 -20.47 2.31 -24.85
C LYS A 252 -19.19 2.81 -25.52
N ASP A 253 -18.98 4.13 -25.53
CA ASP A 253 -17.77 4.73 -26.10
C ASP A 253 -16.53 4.31 -25.29
N TYR A 254 -16.67 4.20 -23.97
CA TYR A 254 -15.60 3.73 -23.09
C TYR A 254 -15.13 2.31 -23.46
N ILE A 255 -16.06 1.39 -23.79
CA ILE A 255 -15.71 0.05 -24.30
C ILE A 255 -14.94 0.15 -25.60
N MET A 256 -15.39 1.02 -26.54
CA MET A 256 -14.72 1.15 -27.85
C MET A 256 -13.29 1.68 -27.69
N MET A 257 -13.08 2.68 -26.84
CA MET A 257 -11.75 3.24 -26.58
C MET A 257 -10.78 2.20 -26.00
N ASN A 258 -11.25 1.33 -25.09
CA ASN A 258 -10.38 0.31 -24.49
C ASN A 258 -10.12 -0.92 -25.40
N LYS A 259 -10.90 -1.11 -26.47
CA LYS A 259 -10.65 -2.16 -27.48
C LYS A 259 -9.59 -1.76 -28.52
N MET A 260 -9.25 -0.48 -28.58
CA MET A 260 -8.28 0.08 -29.54
C MET A 260 -6.87 0.25 -28.96
N GLN A 261 -6.70 -0.05 -27.67
CA GLN A 261 -5.40 -0.12 -26.98
C GLN A 261 -4.94 -1.58 -26.82
#